data_8ab5114098e21c95d47f7459e5e3a6c9
#
_entry.id   8ab5114098e21c95d47f7459e5e3a6c9
#
_cell.length_a   1.000
_cell.length_b   1.000
_cell.length_c   1.000
_cell.angle_alpha   90.00
_cell.angle_beta   90.00
_cell.angle_gamma   90.00
#
_symmetry.space_group_name_H-M   'P 1'
#
loop_
_entity.id
_entity.type
_entity.pdbx_description
1 polymer ?
#
loop_
_entity_poly.entity_id
_entity_poly.type
_entity_poly.pdbx_seq_one_letter_code
_entity_poly.pdbx_strand_id
1 'polypeptide(L)'
;MRPLFDTILKYTPAPSGSADETLQLQISQLDYDNYTGRLGIGRILNGRIKPGQVVAVMNHEQQIAQGRINQLLGFKGLERVPLEEAEAGDIVIISGIEDIGIGVTITDKENPKGLPMLSVDEPTLTMDFMVNTSPLAGTEGKFVTSRQIRDRLQKELLTNVALRVEDTADADVFRVSGRGELHLTILLENMRREGYELAVGKPRVVYRDIDGQKCEPYENLTVDVPDDNQGAVMEELGRRRGELTNMESDGNGRTRLEYHIPARGLIGFQGEFMTLTRGV
;
A
#
# COMPACT_ATOMS: atom_id res chain seq x y z
N MET A 1 -17.13 15.08 25.16
CA MET A 1 -17.33 13.75 24.56
C MET A 1 -18.72 13.59 23.94
N ARG A 2 -19.83 13.86 24.68
CA ARG A 2 -21.20 13.68 24.14
C ARG A 2 -21.46 14.38 22.80
N PRO A 3 -21.08 15.67 22.57
CA PRO A 3 -21.28 16.32 21.28
C PRO A 3 -20.58 15.64 20.11
N LEU A 4 -19.40 15.04 20.35
CA LEU A 4 -18.66 14.27 19.33
C LEU A 4 -19.43 13.00 18.94
N PHE A 5 -19.95 12.23 19.92
CA PHE A 5 -20.72 11.04 19.65
C PHE A 5 -22.05 11.37 18.94
N ASP A 6 -22.72 12.44 19.34
CA ASP A 6 -23.96 12.89 18.69
C ASP A 6 -23.68 13.30 17.23
N THR A 7 -22.53 13.91 16.93
CA THR A 7 -22.10 14.23 15.57
C THR A 7 -21.81 12.97 14.76
N ILE A 8 -21.10 12.00 15.32
CA ILE A 8 -20.83 10.71 14.65
C ILE A 8 -22.13 10.01 14.30
N LEU A 9 -23.05 9.88 15.27
CA LEU A 9 -24.36 9.23 15.06
C LEU A 9 -25.22 9.93 13.99
N LYS A 10 -25.08 11.26 13.87
CA LYS A 10 -25.86 12.06 12.92
C LYS A 10 -25.31 12.00 11.50
N TYR A 11 -23.98 11.97 11.33
CA TYR A 11 -23.33 12.17 10.03
C TYR A 11 -22.62 10.93 9.49
N THR A 12 -22.39 9.91 10.31
CA THR A 12 -21.78 8.66 9.84
C THR A 12 -22.89 7.63 9.53
N PRO A 13 -23.05 7.24 8.25
CA PRO A 13 -24.04 6.22 7.91
C PRO A 13 -23.67 4.88 8.53
N ALA A 14 -24.68 4.08 8.87
CA ALA A 14 -24.48 2.69 9.27
C ALA A 14 -23.87 1.88 8.11
N PRO A 15 -23.19 0.75 8.38
CA PRO A 15 -22.72 -0.15 7.34
C PRO A 15 -23.87 -0.54 6.39
N SER A 16 -23.59 -0.49 5.09
CA SER A 16 -24.51 -0.99 4.07
C SER A 16 -24.33 -2.50 3.91
N GLY A 17 -25.37 -3.18 3.44
CA GLY A 17 -25.36 -4.62 3.17
C GLY A 17 -26.37 -5.37 4.04
N SER A 18 -26.60 -6.63 3.68
CA SER A 18 -27.55 -7.51 4.35
C SER A 18 -26.87 -8.80 4.78
N ALA A 19 -27.05 -9.17 6.03
CA ALA A 19 -26.55 -10.43 6.58
C ALA A 19 -27.26 -11.68 6.01
N ASP A 20 -28.43 -11.50 5.40
CA ASP A 20 -29.24 -12.60 4.83
C ASP A 20 -28.98 -12.83 3.33
N GLU A 21 -28.09 -12.01 2.73
CA GLU A 21 -27.67 -12.19 1.33
C GLU A 21 -26.46 -13.14 1.22
N THR A 22 -26.09 -13.46 -0.05
CA THR A 22 -24.89 -14.26 -0.35
C THR A 22 -23.65 -13.59 0.21
N LEU A 23 -22.77 -14.37 0.86
CA LEU A 23 -21.52 -13.86 1.38
C LEU A 23 -20.69 -13.13 0.31
N GLN A 24 -20.27 -11.92 0.63
CA GLN A 24 -19.32 -11.13 -0.14
C GLN A 24 -18.32 -10.45 0.81
N LEU A 25 -17.18 -11.07 1.01
CA LEU A 25 -16.05 -10.52 1.77
C LEU A 25 -14.94 -10.14 0.79
N GLN A 26 -14.66 -8.85 0.64
CA GLN A 26 -13.58 -8.38 -0.21
C GLN A 26 -12.29 -8.20 0.58
N ILE A 27 -11.22 -8.83 0.12
CA ILE A 27 -9.91 -8.72 0.74
C ILE A 27 -9.23 -7.44 0.30
N SER A 28 -8.94 -6.56 1.26
CA SER A 28 -8.30 -5.26 1.03
C SER A 28 -6.84 -5.21 1.51
N GLN A 29 -6.45 -6.13 2.38
CA GLN A 29 -5.11 -6.19 2.94
C GLN A 29 -4.69 -7.64 3.16
N LEU A 30 -3.40 -7.90 3.02
CA LEU A 30 -2.78 -9.19 3.36
C LEU A 30 -1.90 -9.04 4.59
N ASP A 31 -1.82 -10.12 5.35
CA ASP A 31 -0.88 -10.28 6.46
C ASP A 31 -0.30 -11.70 6.43
N TYR A 32 0.68 -11.97 7.26
CA TYR A 32 1.34 -13.26 7.32
C TYR A 32 1.66 -13.64 8.76
N ASP A 33 1.25 -14.84 9.13
CA ASP A 33 1.58 -15.45 10.40
C ASP A 33 2.37 -16.74 10.18
N ASN A 34 3.41 -16.98 10.98
CA ASN A 34 4.32 -18.12 10.78
C ASN A 34 3.64 -19.49 11.00
N TYR A 35 2.50 -19.54 11.73
CA TYR A 35 1.77 -20.76 12.03
C TYR A 35 0.60 -21.00 11.08
N THR A 36 -0.13 -19.95 10.77
CA THR A 36 -1.36 -20.03 9.96
C THR A 36 -1.16 -19.66 8.51
N GLY A 37 0.04 -19.17 8.16
CA GLY A 37 0.38 -18.75 6.80
C GLY A 37 -0.21 -17.39 6.44
N ARG A 38 -0.63 -17.27 5.18
CA ARG A 38 -1.19 -16.03 4.64
C ARG A 38 -2.57 -15.73 5.23
N LEU A 39 -2.79 -14.50 5.65
CA LEU A 39 -4.02 -13.99 6.23
C LEU A 39 -4.62 -12.95 5.28
N GLY A 40 -5.93 -13.03 5.06
CA GLY A 40 -6.68 -12.00 4.34
C GLY A 40 -7.48 -11.15 5.32
N ILE A 41 -7.35 -9.83 5.20
CA ILE A 41 -8.11 -8.85 5.97
C ILE A 41 -9.05 -8.14 5.02
N GLY A 42 -10.33 -8.09 5.38
CA GLY A 42 -11.33 -7.47 4.53
C GLY A 42 -12.61 -7.12 5.25
N ARG A 43 -13.49 -6.42 4.54
CA ARG A 43 -14.82 -6.09 5.03
C ARG A 43 -15.84 -7.01 4.40
N ILE A 44 -16.75 -7.51 5.22
CA ILE A 44 -17.94 -8.23 4.75
C ILE A 44 -18.95 -7.18 4.25
N LEU A 45 -19.23 -7.22 2.95
CA LEU A 45 -20.24 -6.34 2.34
C LEU A 45 -21.64 -6.93 2.49
N ASN A 46 -21.77 -8.24 2.27
CA ASN A 46 -23.03 -8.97 2.42
C ASN A 46 -22.79 -10.34 3.02
N GLY A 47 -23.85 -10.92 3.61
CA GLY A 47 -23.86 -12.28 4.12
C GLY A 47 -23.20 -12.45 5.49
N ARG A 48 -22.93 -13.70 5.81
CA ARG A 48 -22.27 -14.14 7.07
C ARG A 48 -21.20 -15.13 6.78
N ILE A 49 -20.19 -15.19 7.66
CA ILE A 49 -19.06 -16.10 7.58
C ILE A 49 -18.78 -16.75 8.93
N LYS A 50 -18.40 -18.04 8.90
CA LYS A 50 -18.04 -18.83 10.09
C LYS A 50 -16.74 -19.60 9.88
N PRO A 51 -16.00 -19.91 10.97
CA PRO A 51 -14.91 -20.87 10.90
C PRO A 51 -15.41 -22.22 10.36
N GLY A 52 -14.57 -22.90 9.59
CA GLY A 52 -14.90 -24.20 9.00
C GLY A 52 -15.74 -24.14 7.72
N GLN A 53 -16.29 -22.99 7.33
CA GLN A 53 -17.06 -22.81 6.11
C GLN A 53 -16.19 -23.03 4.87
N VAL A 54 -16.74 -23.75 3.87
CA VAL A 54 -16.11 -23.87 2.55
C VAL A 54 -16.60 -22.73 1.67
N VAL A 55 -15.67 -22.00 1.09
CA VAL A 55 -15.92 -20.78 0.33
C VAL A 55 -15.31 -20.84 -1.05
N ALA A 56 -15.84 -20.06 -1.98
CA ALA A 56 -15.25 -19.79 -3.27
C ALA A 56 -14.44 -18.49 -3.22
N VAL A 57 -13.33 -18.45 -3.96
CA VAL A 57 -12.49 -17.27 -4.17
C VAL A 57 -12.74 -16.78 -5.58
N MET A 58 -13.22 -15.56 -5.71
CA MET A 58 -13.57 -14.94 -6.99
C MET A 58 -12.59 -13.83 -7.34
N ASN A 59 -12.13 -13.84 -8.58
CA ASN A 59 -11.49 -12.71 -9.21
C ASN A 59 -12.50 -12.07 -10.17
N HIS A 60 -13.21 -11.05 -9.71
CA HIS A 60 -14.35 -10.46 -10.40
C HIS A 60 -15.42 -11.53 -10.74
N GLU A 61 -15.60 -11.88 -11.99
CA GLU A 61 -16.62 -12.87 -12.45
C GLU A 61 -16.11 -14.32 -12.47
N GLN A 62 -14.80 -14.52 -12.33
CA GLN A 62 -14.19 -15.84 -12.42
C GLN A 62 -13.86 -16.42 -11.05
N GLN A 63 -14.29 -17.64 -10.81
CA GLN A 63 -13.83 -18.40 -9.66
C GLN A 63 -12.41 -18.90 -9.93
N ILE A 64 -11.45 -18.47 -9.10
CA ILE A 64 -10.05 -18.85 -9.22
C ILE A 64 -9.64 -19.99 -8.28
N ALA A 65 -10.31 -20.08 -7.12
CA ALA A 65 -10.00 -21.11 -6.13
C ALA A 65 -11.22 -21.45 -5.26
N GLN A 66 -11.05 -22.48 -4.42
CA GLN A 66 -11.93 -22.80 -3.29
C GLN A 66 -11.04 -23.01 -2.07
N GLY A 67 -11.55 -22.69 -0.91
CA GLY A 67 -10.84 -22.88 0.33
C GLY A 67 -11.77 -23.12 1.52
N ARG A 68 -11.19 -23.46 2.66
CA ARG A 68 -11.90 -23.59 3.92
C ARG A 68 -11.39 -22.54 4.89
N ILE A 69 -12.28 -21.84 5.53
CA ILE A 69 -11.92 -20.87 6.57
C ILE A 69 -11.42 -21.66 7.80
N ASN A 70 -10.12 -21.59 8.07
CA ASN A 70 -9.55 -22.24 9.24
C ASN A 70 -9.75 -21.41 10.49
N GLN A 71 -9.49 -20.10 10.40
CA GLN A 71 -9.70 -19.15 11.49
C GLN A 71 -10.44 -17.93 10.98
N LEU A 72 -11.33 -17.43 11.84
CA LEU A 72 -12.00 -16.15 11.68
C LEU A 72 -11.68 -15.29 12.90
N LEU A 73 -11.05 -14.14 12.68
CA LEU A 73 -10.68 -13.22 13.76
C LEU A 73 -11.30 -11.86 13.51
N GLY A 74 -11.64 -11.18 14.59
CA GLY A 74 -12.05 -9.76 14.58
C GLY A 74 -11.07 -8.91 15.36
N PHE A 75 -11.38 -7.62 15.46
CA PHE A 75 -10.59 -6.65 16.20
C PHE A 75 -11.32 -6.19 17.46
N LYS A 76 -10.65 -6.25 18.61
CA LYS A 76 -11.09 -5.66 19.86
C LYS A 76 -10.04 -4.67 20.35
N GLY A 77 -10.23 -3.40 19.99
CA GLY A 77 -9.15 -2.42 20.12
C GLY A 77 -8.01 -2.78 19.16
N LEU A 78 -6.82 -3.03 19.67
CA LEU A 78 -5.64 -3.44 18.90
C LEU A 78 -5.43 -4.97 18.88
N GLU A 79 -6.22 -5.71 19.63
CA GLU A 79 -6.07 -7.17 19.73
C GLU A 79 -6.91 -7.89 18.67
N ARG A 80 -6.38 -9.00 18.16
CA ARG A 80 -7.09 -9.94 17.29
C ARG A 80 -7.77 -10.99 18.16
N VAL A 81 -9.07 -11.12 18.05
CA VAL A 81 -9.88 -12.05 18.84
C VAL A 81 -10.61 -13.04 17.95
N PRO A 82 -10.66 -14.34 18.29
CA PRO A 82 -11.46 -15.32 17.56
C PRO A 82 -12.94 -14.96 17.57
N LEU A 83 -13.60 -15.15 16.42
CA LEU A 83 -15.05 -14.99 16.26
C LEU A 83 -15.68 -16.33 15.88
N GLU A 84 -16.87 -16.59 16.42
CA GLU A 84 -17.69 -17.73 16.02
C GLU A 84 -18.46 -17.47 14.74
N GLU A 85 -18.80 -16.21 14.49
CA GLU A 85 -19.49 -15.71 13.31
C GLU A 85 -19.21 -14.22 13.11
N ALA A 86 -19.25 -13.76 11.87
CA ALA A 86 -19.23 -12.34 11.50
C ALA A 86 -20.18 -12.08 10.36
N GLU A 87 -20.72 -10.85 10.24
CA GLU A 87 -21.76 -10.49 9.29
C GLU A 87 -21.46 -9.19 8.55
N ALA A 88 -22.35 -8.85 7.61
CA ALA A 88 -22.25 -7.65 6.79
C ALA A 88 -21.96 -6.39 7.63
N GLY A 89 -20.90 -5.68 7.25
CA GLY A 89 -20.37 -4.50 7.95
C GLY A 89 -19.11 -4.76 8.78
N ASP A 90 -18.87 -6.01 9.18
CA ASP A 90 -17.68 -6.36 9.98
C ASP A 90 -16.40 -6.35 9.16
N ILE A 91 -15.31 -5.98 9.82
CA ILE A 91 -13.93 -6.14 9.30
C ILE A 91 -13.33 -7.36 9.99
N VAL A 92 -12.92 -8.32 9.18
CA VAL A 92 -12.44 -9.62 9.66
C VAL A 92 -11.09 -10.01 9.08
N ILE A 93 -10.42 -10.92 9.78
CA ILE A 93 -9.23 -11.61 9.31
C ILE A 93 -9.59 -13.07 9.10
N ILE A 94 -9.23 -13.60 7.95
CA ILE A 94 -9.44 -15.02 7.63
C ILE A 94 -8.12 -15.71 7.30
N SER A 95 -8.03 -17.01 7.63
CA SER A 95 -6.94 -17.91 7.22
C SER A 95 -7.48 -19.18 6.60
N GLY A 96 -6.60 -19.96 5.94
CA GLY A 96 -6.94 -21.25 5.34
C GLY A 96 -7.17 -21.20 3.84
N ILE A 97 -6.92 -20.07 3.18
CA ILE A 97 -7.01 -19.90 1.73
C ILE A 97 -5.61 -19.61 1.18
N GLU A 98 -5.07 -20.53 0.37
CA GLU A 98 -3.69 -20.43 -0.17
C GLU A 98 -3.55 -19.30 -1.19
N ASP A 99 -4.51 -19.18 -2.11
CA ASP A 99 -4.50 -18.20 -3.21
C ASP A 99 -5.23 -16.89 -2.87
N ILE A 100 -5.14 -16.46 -1.61
CA ILE A 100 -5.74 -15.21 -1.19
C ILE A 100 -4.88 -14.04 -1.66
N GLY A 101 -5.51 -13.09 -2.35
CA GLY A 101 -4.88 -11.87 -2.88
C GLY A 101 -5.70 -10.63 -2.55
N ILE A 102 -5.13 -9.44 -2.76
CA ILE A 102 -5.89 -8.18 -2.63
C ILE A 102 -6.89 -8.07 -3.78
N GLY A 103 -8.11 -7.59 -3.44
CA GLY A 103 -9.20 -7.39 -4.39
C GLY A 103 -10.05 -8.62 -4.65
N VAL A 104 -9.59 -9.83 -4.28
CA VAL A 104 -10.42 -11.03 -4.42
C VAL A 104 -11.64 -10.97 -3.50
N THR A 105 -12.71 -11.58 -3.93
CA THR A 105 -13.93 -11.75 -3.15
C THR A 105 -14.03 -13.18 -2.64
N ILE A 106 -14.23 -13.33 -1.35
CA ILE A 106 -14.59 -14.59 -0.70
C ILE A 106 -16.11 -14.65 -0.64
N THR A 107 -16.69 -15.71 -1.17
CA THR A 107 -18.13 -15.85 -1.34
C THR A 107 -18.60 -17.28 -1.12
N ASP A 108 -19.93 -17.48 -1.08
CA ASP A 108 -20.50 -18.81 -0.93
C ASP A 108 -20.16 -19.70 -2.13
N LYS A 109 -19.83 -20.96 -1.84
CA LYS A 109 -19.48 -21.93 -2.86
C LYS A 109 -20.63 -22.24 -3.83
N GLU A 110 -21.88 -22.26 -3.32
CA GLU A 110 -23.06 -22.66 -4.09
C GLU A 110 -23.61 -21.56 -5.00
N ASN A 111 -23.43 -20.31 -4.59
CA ASN A 111 -23.88 -19.14 -5.34
C ASN A 111 -22.79 -18.06 -5.34
N PRO A 112 -21.68 -18.30 -6.05
CA PRO A 112 -20.55 -17.38 -6.02
C PRO A 112 -20.87 -16.05 -6.69
N LYS A 113 -20.61 -14.94 -5.98
CA LYS A 113 -20.78 -13.56 -6.47
C LYS A 113 -19.53 -12.76 -6.20
N GLY A 114 -18.75 -12.48 -7.26
CA GLY A 114 -17.57 -11.63 -7.19
C GLY A 114 -17.91 -10.15 -7.18
N LEU A 115 -17.06 -9.36 -6.55
CA LEU A 115 -17.07 -7.90 -6.60
C LEU A 115 -16.04 -7.41 -7.62
N PRO A 116 -16.15 -6.17 -8.11
CA PRO A 116 -15.10 -5.56 -8.92
C PRO A 116 -13.75 -5.61 -8.19
N MET A 117 -12.69 -5.95 -8.91
CA MET A 117 -11.34 -6.02 -8.35
C MET A 117 -10.88 -4.65 -7.85
N LEU A 118 -10.21 -4.64 -6.70
CA LEU A 118 -9.47 -3.46 -6.26
C LEU A 118 -8.20 -3.36 -7.10
N SER A 119 -8.00 -2.22 -7.76
CA SER A 119 -6.76 -1.95 -8.47
C SER A 119 -5.67 -1.53 -7.47
N VAL A 120 -4.49 -2.10 -7.63
CA VAL A 120 -3.30 -1.66 -6.90
C VAL A 120 -2.41 -0.95 -7.90
N ASP A 121 -2.02 0.28 -7.59
CA ASP A 121 -1.15 1.07 -8.44
C ASP A 121 0.19 0.35 -8.65
N GLU A 122 0.64 0.34 -9.89
CA GLU A 122 1.93 -0.26 -10.22
C GLU A 122 3.09 0.63 -9.75
N PRO A 123 4.27 0.02 -9.49
CA PRO A 123 5.45 0.76 -9.10
C PRO A 123 5.83 1.85 -10.10
N THR A 124 6.14 3.05 -9.59
CA THR A 124 6.64 4.19 -10.38
C THR A 124 8.11 4.47 -10.17
N LEU A 125 8.66 4.09 -9.03
CA LEU A 125 10.07 4.26 -8.65
C LEU A 125 10.76 2.93 -8.36
N THR A 126 12.04 2.87 -8.70
CA THR A 126 12.92 1.74 -8.39
C THR A 126 14.21 2.21 -7.74
N MET A 127 14.73 1.42 -6.81
CA MET A 127 16.04 1.61 -6.16
C MET A 127 16.76 0.28 -6.10
N ASP A 128 18.10 0.32 -6.17
CA ASP A 128 18.91 -0.85 -5.93
C ASP A 128 19.26 -0.92 -4.42
N PHE A 129 18.91 -2.04 -3.76
CA PHE A 129 19.27 -2.37 -2.39
C PHE A 129 20.47 -3.31 -2.45
N MET A 130 21.55 -2.94 -1.78
CA MET A 130 22.85 -3.62 -1.94
C MET A 130 23.43 -3.98 -0.59
N VAL A 131 24.25 -5.02 -0.58
CA VAL A 131 25.13 -5.28 0.56
C VAL A 131 26.04 -4.08 0.78
N ASN A 132 26.23 -3.67 2.05
CA ASN A 132 27.17 -2.62 2.39
C ASN A 132 28.60 -3.17 2.31
N THR A 133 29.38 -2.70 1.34
CA THR A 133 30.77 -3.09 1.10
C THR A 133 31.77 -2.05 1.63
N SER A 134 31.30 -1.03 2.38
CA SER A 134 32.17 -0.02 2.95
C SER A 134 33.06 -0.61 4.08
N PRO A 135 34.21 0.04 4.43
CA PRO A 135 35.06 -0.38 5.55
C PRO A 135 34.34 -0.40 6.91
N LEU A 136 33.16 0.25 7.01
CA LEU A 136 32.36 0.32 8.23
C LEU A 136 31.18 -0.69 8.22
N ALA A 137 31.13 -1.61 7.24
CA ALA A 137 30.11 -2.62 7.16
C ALA A 137 30.06 -3.50 8.42
N GLY A 138 28.84 -3.71 8.95
CA GLY A 138 28.61 -4.52 10.15
C GLY A 138 28.79 -3.77 11.47
N THR A 139 28.98 -2.46 11.45
CA THR A 139 29.10 -1.66 12.67
C THR A 139 27.74 -1.24 13.25
N GLU A 140 26.75 -1.02 12.40
CA GLU A 140 25.44 -0.50 12.78
C GLU A 140 24.35 -1.59 12.80
N GLY A 141 24.46 -2.61 11.92
CA GLY A 141 23.46 -3.65 11.76
C GLY A 141 23.99 -5.06 12.03
N LYS A 142 23.08 -5.96 12.41
CA LYS A 142 23.37 -7.40 12.63
C LYS A 142 23.21 -8.23 11.36
N PHE A 143 22.31 -7.80 10.47
CA PHE A 143 21.95 -8.51 9.24
C PHE A 143 22.56 -7.78 8.03
N VAL A 144 23.70 -8.28 7.55
CA VAL A 144 24.54 -7.60 6.56
C VAL A 144 24.76 -8.41 5.28
N THR A 145 24.29 -9.65 5.22
CA THR A 145 24.53 -10.54 4.08
C THR A 145 23.44 -10.45 3.04
N SER A 146 23.79 -10.68 1.75
CA SER A 146 22.82 -10.71 0.65
C SER A 146 21.68 -11.70 0.89
N ARG A 147 21.96 -12.87 1.47
CA ARG A 147 20.94 -13.86 1.82
C ARG A 147 19.93 -13.30 2.82
N GLN A 148 20.40 -12.66 3.90
CA GLN A 148 19.50 -12.08 4.91
C GLN A 148 18.63 -10.97 4.32
N ILE A 149 19.22 -10.09 3.49
CA ILE A 149 18.49 -9.02 2.81
C ILE A 149 17.43 -9.63 1.86
N ARG A 150 17.80 -10.63 1.07
CA ARG A 150 16.88 -11.35 0.17
C ARG A 150 15.71 -11.96 0.94
N ASP A 151 15.98 -12.73 1.98
CA ASP A 151 14.95 -13.40 2.78
C ASP A 151 13.97 -12.38 3.39
N ARG A 152 14.48 -11.23 3.84
CA ARG A 152 13.65 -10.14 4.36
C ARG A 152 12.77 -9.49 3.28
N LEU A 153 13.34 -9.24 2.10
CA LEU A 153 12.59 -8.69 0.96
C LEU A 153 11.51 -9.67 0.47
N GLN A 154 11.82 -10.97 0.40
CA GLN A 154 10.84 -12.00 0.06
C GLN A 154 9.70 -12.08 1.08
N LYS A 155 10.01 -11.92 2.38
CA LYS A 155 8.98 -11.83 3.42
C LYS A 155 8.09 -10.61 3.24
N GLU A 156 8.65 -9.46 2.86
CA GLU A 156 7.86 -8.26 2.58
C GLU A 156 6.86 -8.47 1.43
N LEU A 157 7.23 -9.20 0.38
CA LEU A 157 6.35 -9.49 -0.76
C LEU A 157 5.11 -10.32 -0.39
N LEU A 158 5.10 -11.00 0.77
CA LEU A 158 3.93 -11.76 1.22
C LEU A 158 2.75 -10.85 1.56
N THR A 159 3.03 -9.62 1.98
CA THR A 159 2.02 -8.66 2.46
C THR A 159 1.96 -7.38 1.65
N ASN A 160 3.07 -6.97 1.06
CA ASN A 160 3.22 -5.71 0.33
C ASN A 160 3.09 -5.93 -1.17
N VAL A 161 1.85 -5.94 -1.66
CA VAL A 161 1.53 -6.24 -3.09
C VAL A 161 1.97 -5.15 -4.07
N ALA A 162 2.24 -3.94 -3.59
CA ALA A 162 2.72 -2.83 -4.42
C ALA A 162 4.25 -2.80 -4.55
N LEU A 163 4.94 -3.72 -3.88
CA LEU A 163 6.38 -3.89 -3.97
C LEU A 163 6.73 -4.93 -5.04
N ARG A 164 7.78 -4.66 -5.82
CA ARG A 164 8.41 -5.65 -6.69
C ARG A 164 9.88 -5.75 -6.32
N VAL A 165 10.38 -6.97 -6.25
CA VAL A 165 11.80 -7.27 -5.98
C VAL A 165 12.29 -8.16 -7.09
N GLU A 166 13.35 -7.74 -7.76
CA GLU A 166 13.99 -8.45 -8.85
C GLU A 166 15.45 -8.70 -8.52
N ASP A 167 15.91 -9.93 -8.74
CA ASP A 167 17.34 -10.24 -8.70
C ASP A 167 18.03 -9.55 -9.88
N THR A 168 19.26 -9.08 -9.66
CA THR A 168 20.08 -8.49 -10.73
C THR A 168 21.16 -9.48 -11.18
N ALA A 169 21.99 -9.08 -12.13
CA ALA A 169 23.17 -9.88 -12.52
C ALA A 169 24.19 -10.00 -11.39
N ASP A 170 24.18 -9.10 -10.42
CA ASP A 170 24.98 -9.11 -9.21
C ASP A 170 24.17 -9.71 -8.06
N ALA A 171 24.67 -10.78 -7.45
CA ALA A 171 24.01 -11.51 -6.37
C ALA A 171 23.86 -10.67 -5.07
N ASP A 172 24.62 -9.59 -4.93
CA ASP A 172 24.60 -8.69 -3.79
C ASP A 172 23.73 -7.44 -4.01
N VAL A 173 23.01 -7.38 -5.16
CA VAL A 173 22.19 -6.24 -5.55
C VAL A 173 20.77 -6.69 -5.89
N PHE A 174 19.79 -6.13 -5.21
CA PHE A 174 18.35 -6.37 -5.44
C PHE A 174 17.70 -5.10 -5.98
N ARG A 175 16.99 -5.21 -7.09
CA ARG A 175 16.18 -4.12 -7.61
C ARG A 175 14.83 -4.12 -6.93
N VAL A 176 14.54 -3.06 -6.19
CA VAL A 176 13.31 -2.90 -5.43
C VAL A 176 12.50 -1.76 -6.01
N SER A 177 11.28 -2.05 -6.46
CA SER A 177 10.38 -1.07 -7.07
C SER A 177 9.13 -0.89 -6.21
N GLY A 178 8.71 0.36 -6.02
CA GLY A 178 7.57 0.72 -5.20
C GLY A 178 6.78 1.89 -5.80
N ARG A 179 5.65 2.23 -5.18
CA ARG A 179 4.74 3.29 -5.65
C ARG A 179 5.38 4.67 -5.67
N GLY A 180 6.38 4.90 -4.80
CA GLY A 180 7.01 6.21 -4.69
C GLY A 180 8.13 6.22 -3.66
N GLU A 181 8.74 7.39 -3.48
CA GLU A 181 9.89 7.59 -2.58
C GLU A 181 9.56 7.21 -1.12
N LEU A 182 8.40 7.67 -0.62
CA LEU A 182 7.98 7.39 0.75
C LEU A 182 7.80 5.89 1.00
N HIS A 183 7.23 5.16 0.05
CA HIS A 183 7.01 3.72 0.18
C HIS A 183 8.35 2.97 0.36
N LEU A 184 9.34 3.27 -0.46
CA LEU A 184 10.68 2.66 -0.38
C LEU A 184 11.45 3.11 0.87
N THR A 185 11.30 4.37 1.27
CA THR A 185 11.94 4.92 2.48
C THR A 185 11.38 4.27 3.76
N ILE A 186 10.08 4.04 3.83
CA ILE A 186 9.46 3.33 4.97
C ILE A 186 9.98 1.89 5.05
N LEU A 187 10.09 1.19 3.91
CA LEU A 187 10.67 -0.15 3.89
C LEU A 187 12.11 -0.15 4.41
N LEU A 188 12.93 0.78 3.95
CA LEU A 188 14.32 0.95 4.41
C LEU A 188 14.39 1.23 5.91
N GLU A 189 13.55 2.12 6.41
CA GLU A 189 13.52 2.46 7.84
C GLU A 189 13.07 1.28 8.70
N ASN A 190 12.08 0.50 8.26
CA ASN A 190 11.66 -0.72 8.94
C ASN A 190 12.80 -1.74 8.97
N MET A 191 13.47 -1.98 7.85
CA MET A 191 14.63 -2.87 7.80
C MET A 191 15.74 -2.39 8.72
N ARG A 192 16.06 -1.09 8.73
CA ARG A 192 17.05 -0.50 9.65
C ARG A 192 16.68 -0.76 11.11
N ARG A 193 15.42 -0.55 11.51
CA ARG A 193 14.94 -0.80 12.88
C ARG A 193 14.97 -2.28 13.27
N GLU A 194 14.81 -3.17 12.32
CA GLU A 194 14.96 -4.61 12.51
C GLU A 194 16.43 -5.05 12.64
N GLY A 195 17.38 -4.14 12.39
CA GLY A 195 18.84 -4.39 12.50
C GLY A 195 19.50 -4.81 11.19
N TYR A 196 18.87 -4.55 10.04
CA TYR A 196 19.52 -4.70 8.74
C TYR A 196 20.39 -3.49 8.43
N GLU A 197 21.56 -3.76 7.87
CA GLU A 197 22.47 -2.75 7.33
C GLU A 197 22.65 -3.03 5.84
N LEU A 198 22.36 -2.04 5.02
CA LEU A 198 22.45 -2.15 3.56
C LEU A 198 22.81 -0.79 2.96
N ALA A 199 23.37 -0.81 1.75
CA ALA A 199 23.57 0.36 0.93
C ALA A 199 22.40 0.51 -0.06
N VAL A 200 22.08 1.73 -0.46
CA VAL A 200 21.00 2.01 -1.42
C VAL A 200 21.52 2.81 -2.59
N GLY A 201 21.05 2.45 -3.78
CA GLY A 201 21.31 3.20 -5.01
C GLY A 201 20.42 4.44 -5.11
N LYS A 202 20.72 5.29 -6.10
CA LYS A 202 19.86 6.43 -6.40
C LYS A 202 18.50 5.97 -6.94
N PRO A 203 17.39 6.59 -6.51
CA PRO A 203 16.06 6.29 -7.05
C PRO A 203 16.00 6.64 -8.54
N ARG A 204 15.28 5.81 -9.29
CA ARG A 204 15.04 5.97 -10.73
C ARG A 204 13.57 5.70 -11.01
N VAL A 205 13.01 6.35 -12.02
CA VAL A 205 11.63 6.06 -12.46
C VAL A 205 11.58 4.76 -13.25
N VAL A 206 10.46 4.06 -13.13
CA VAL A 206 10.17 2.87 -13.92
C VAL A 206 9.55 3.30 -15.24
N TYR A 207 10.25 3.04 -16.34
CA TYR A 207 9.73 3.27 -17.68
C TYR A 207 8.89 2.08 -18.13
N ARG A 208 7.87 2.35 -18.94
CA ARG A 208 7.05 1.32 -19.59
C ARG A 208 7.12 1.47 -21.10
N ASP A 209 6.98 0.35 -21.79
CA ASP A 209 6.77 0.34 -23.22
C ASP A 209 5.25 0.24 -23.46
N ILE A 210 4.68 1.27 -24.08
CA ILE A 210 3.27 1.33 -24.44
C ILE A 210 3.23 1.54 -25.96
N ASP A 211 2.72 0.57 -26.69
CA ASP A 211 2.62 0.58 -28.16
C ASP A 211 3.98 0.84 -28.86
N GLY A 212 5.06 0.28 -28.31
CA GLY A 212 6.42 0.45 -28.85
C GLY A 212 7.07 1.80 -28.52
N GLN A 213 6.45 2.60 -27.65
CA GLN A 213 6.99 3.86 -27.16
C GLN A 213 7.37 3.77 -25.68
N LYS A 214 8.57 4.25 -25.36
CA LYS A 214 9.05 4.33 -23.98
C LYS A 214 8.36 5.49 -23.26
N CYS A 215 7.49 5.17 -22.30
CA CYS A 215 6.73 6.14 -21.52
C CYS A 215 7.28 6.24 -20.09
N GLU A 216 7.27 7.45 -19.53
CA GLU A 216 7.56 7.71 -18.12
C GLU A 216 6.26 7.95 -17.33
N PRO A 217 6.23 7.61 -16.03
CA PRO A 217 5.07 7.86 -15.19
C PRO A 217 4.92 9.37 -14.89
N TYR A 218 3.68 9.84 -14.90
CA TYR A 218 3.27 11.17 -14.46
C TYR A 218 2.37 11.05 -13.23
N GLU A 219 2.39 12.06 -12.39
CA GLU A 219 1.60 12.13 -11.17
C GLU A 219 0.81 13.45 -11.09
N ASN A 220 -0.34 13.39 -10.44
CA ASN A 220 -1.11 14.57 -10.08
C ASN A 220 -0.65 15.00 -8.69
N LEU A 221 0.07 16.12 -8.62
CA LEU A 221 0.58 16.69 -7.38
C LEU A 221 -0.37 17.79 -6.91
N THR A 222 -0.81 17.71 -5.65
CA THR A 222 -1.53 18.78 -4.98
C THR A 222 -0.68 19.28 -3.81
N VAL A 223 -0.45 20.59 -3.75
CA VAL A 223 0.26 21.24 -2.65
C VAL A 223 -0.54 22.43 -2.12
N ASP A 224 -0.63 22.53 -0.80
CA ASP A 224 -1.21 23.69 -0.11
C ASP A 224 -0.07 24.54 0.48
N VAL A 225 0.07 25.76 0.01
CA VAL A 225 1.20 26.64 0.37
C VAL A 225 0.70 27.97 0.93
N PRO A 226 1.44 28.61 1.87
CA PRO A 226 1.21 29.99 2.21
C PRO A 226 1.40 30.89 0.98
N ASP A 227 0.59 31.93 0.84
CA ASP A 227 0.64 32.83 -0.32
C ASP A 227 2.03 33.46 -0.51
N ASP A 228 2.76 33.76 0.57
CA ASP A 228 4.12 34.29 0.53
C ASP A 228 5.14 33.32 -0.10
N ASN A 229 4.88 32.01 -0.05
CA ASN A 229 5.79 30.98 -0.58
C ASN A 229 5.36 30.46 -1.97
N GLN A 230 4.18 30.84 -2.45
CA GLN A 230 3.59 30.37 -3.70
C GLN A 230 4.55 30.52 -4.88
N GLY A 231 5.12 31.71 -5.06
CA GLY A 231 6.00 32.00 -6.20
C GLY A 231 7.23 31.10 -6.24
N ALA A 232 7.89 30.89 -5.08
CA ALA A 232 9.07 30.03 -4.99
C ALA A 232 8.75 28.55 -5.31
N VAL A 233 7.60 28.06 -4.81
CA VAL A 233 7.16 26.69 -5.06
C VAL A 233 6.78 26.51 -6.54
N MET A 234 6.09 27.48 -7.14
CA MET A 234 5.74 27.45 -8.56
C MET A 234 6.98 27.47 -9.47
N GLU A 235 7.98 28.28 -9.13
CA GLU A 235 9.25 28.32 -9.87
C GLU A 235 9.96 26.95 -9.83
N GLU A 236 10.07 26.35 -8.63
CA GLU A 236 10.73 25.05 -8.47
C GLU A 236 9.98 23.93 -9.18
N LEU A 237 8.65 23.88 -9.09
CA LEU A 237 7.84 22.91 -9.83
C LEU A 237 7.94 23.10 -11.35
N GLY A 238 8.02 24.33 -11.84
CA GLY A 238 8.27 24.62 -13.24
C GLY A 238 9.64 24.12 -13.72
N ARG A 239 10.71 24.30 -12.93
CA ARG A 239 12.05 23.76 -13.21
C ARG A 239 12.05 22.23 -13.29
N ARG A 240 11.18 21.56 -12.51
CA ARG A 240 10.97 20.12 -12.48
C ARG A 240 9.99 19.62 -13.53
N ARG A 241 9.59 20.49 -14.47
CA ARG A 241 8.67 20.23 -15.57
C ARG A 241 7.23 19.90 -15.14
N GLY A 242 6.80 20.44 -14.00
CA GLY A 242 5.40 20.41 -13.61
C GLY A 242 4.58 21.37 -14.43
N GLU A 243 3.41 20.93 -14.89
CA GLU A 243 2.41 21.73 -15.58
C GLU A 243 1.30 22.08 -14.58
N LEU A 244 1.09 23.37 -14.32
CA LEU A 244 0.02 23.85 -13.42
C LEU A 244 -1.33 23.56 -14.09
N THR A 245 -2.18 22.79 -13.42
CA THR A 245 -3.53 22.45 -13.90
C THR A 245 -4.62 23.26 -13.22
N ASN A 246 -4.43 23.58 -11.93
CA ASN A 246 -5.39 24.39 -11.17
C ASN A 246 -4.70 25.17 -10.06
N MET A 247 -5.31 26.31 -9.69
CA MET A 247 -4.87 27.14 -8.58
C MET A 247 -6.09 27.77 -7.88
N GLU A 248 -6.23 27.51 -6.59
CA GLU A 248 -7.33 28.02 -5.77
C GLU A 248 -6.80 28.63 -4.49
N SER A 249 -7.17 29.89 -4.21
CA SER A 249 -6.91 30.51 -2.91
C SER A 249 -8.05 30.24 -1.95
N ASP A 250 -7.73 29.91 -0.69
CA ASP A 250 -8.72 29.74 0.38
C ASP A 250 -9.25 31.05 0.97
N GLY A 251 -8.68 32.19 0.52
CA GLY A 251 -9.00 33.51 1.02
C GLY A 251 -8.47 33.80 2.45
N ASN A 252 -7.74 32.87 3.06
CA ASN A 252 -7.20 32.97 4.43
C ASN A 252 -5.67 32.91 4.45
N GLY A 253 -5.02 33.21 3.33
CA GLY A 253 -3.56 33.26 3.23
C GLY A 253 -2.90 31.95 2.78
N ARG A 254 -3.65 31.02 2.23
CA ARG A 254 -3.13 29.78 1.62
C ARG A 254 -3.69 29.60 0.20
N THR A 255 -2.84 29.05 -0.65
CA THR A 255 -3.20 28.71 -2.03
C THR A 255 -2.95 27.23 -2.25
N ARG A 256 -3.93 26.56 -2.84
CA ARG A 256 -3.83 25.19 -3.37
C ARG A 256 -3.38 25.24 -4.81
N LEU A 257 -2.31 24.52 -5.10
CA LEU A 257 -1.76 24.36 -6.44
C LEU A 257 -1.89 22.90 -6.85
N GLU A 258 -2.38 22.64 -8.05
CA GLU A 258 -2.47 21.31 -8.65
C GLU A 258 -1.60 21.25 -9.90
N TYR A 259 -0.79 20.22 -10.00
CA TYR A 259 0.17 20.04 -11.08
C TYR A 259 0.06 18.65 -11.67
N HIS A 260 0.28 18.55 -12.97
CA HIS A 260 0.63 17.32 -13.66
C HIS A 260 2.14 17.32 -13.86
N ILE A 261 2.86 16.37 -13.24
CA ILE A 261 4.32 16.39 -13.14
C ILE A 261 4.91 15.01 -13.41
N PRO A 262 6.04 14.89 -14.15
CA PRO A 262 6.70 13.61 -14.30
C PRO A 262 7.23 13.13 -12.93
N ALA A 263 7.00 11.85 -12.59
CA ALA A 263 7.38 11.28 -11.28
C ALA A 263 8.86 11.50 -10.95
N ARG A 264 9.77 11.53 -11.95
CA ARG A 264 11.19 11.90 -11.75
C ARG A 264 11.38 13.32 -11.21
N GLY A 265 10.46 14.22 -11.48
CA GLY A 265 10.46 15.60 -10.97
C GLY A 265 10.17 15.67 -9.48
N LEU A 266 9.54 14.65 -8.89
CA LEU A 266 9.21 14.59 -7.48
C LEU A 266 10.34 13.99 -6.62
N ILE A 267 11.35 13.35 -7.24
CA ILE A 267 12.48 12.78 -6.50
C ILE A 267 13.20 13.91 -5.74
N GLY A 268 13.25 13.80 -4.40
CA GLY A 268 13.85 14.78 -3.50
C GLY A 268 13.09 16.10 -3.36
N PHE A 269 11.93 16.26 -4.02
CA PHE A 269 11.13 17.50 -3.96
C PHE A 269 10.64 17.80 -2.53
N GLN A 270 10.27 16.77 -1.76
CA GLN A 270 9.78 16.96 -0.39
C GLN A 270 10.77 17.75 0.49
N GLY A 271 12.06 17.43 0.41
CA GLY A 271 13.09 18.14 1.17
C GLY A 271 13.24 19.61 0.76
N GLU A 272 13.18 19.88 -0.54
CA GLU A 272 13.21 21.25 -1.06
C GLU A 272 11.92 22.02 -0.71
N PHE A 273 10.76 21.37 -0.85
CA PHE A 273 9.48 21.96 -0.48
C PHE A 273 9.46 22.41 0.99
N MET A 274 9.92 21.55 1.91
CA MET A 274 10.05 21.91 3.33
C MET A 274 11.00 23.08 3.56
N THR A 275 12.06 23.18 2.76
CA THR A 275 12.99 24.30 2.84
C THR A 275 12.35 25.60 2.30
N LEU A 276 11.70 25.54 1.15
CA LEU A 276 11.03 26.67 0.49
C LEU A 276 9.89 27.24 1.34
N THR A 277 9.16 26.35 2.04
CA THR A 277 8.02 26.72 2.87
C THR A 277 8.37 26.92 4.35
N ARG A 278 9.66 26.78 4.73
CA ARG A 278 10.14 26.85 6.12
C ARG A 278 9.46 25.86 7.06
N GLY A 279 9.08 24.70 6.53
CA GLY A 279 8.45 23.62 7.29
C GLY A 279 6.95 23.79 7.53
N VAL A 280 6.27 24.63 6.76
CA VAL A 280 4.81 24.91 6.89
C VAL A 280 4.00 24.07 5.91
#